data_c8972d1537874c2d5f943dd29abcad11
#
_entry.id   c8972d1537874c2d5f943dd29abcad11
#
_cell.length_a   1.000
_cell.length_b   1.000
_cell.length_c   1.000
_cell.angle_alpha   90.00
_cell.angle_beta   90.00
_cell.angle_gamma   90.00
#
_symmetry.space_group_name_H-M   'P 1'
#
loop_
_entity.id
_entity.type
_entity.pdbx_description
1 polymer ?
#
loop_
_entity_poly.entity_id
_entity_poly.type
_entity_poly.pdbx_seq_one_letter_code
_entity_poly.pdbx_strand_id
1 'polypeptide(L)'
;MELTAIPHQCKIRMNLPSKTYSKVTMIGSKASDYLSSQFFSGEVAIAGPRAVYIITNDGDILAGCSANQQPHPRSFLTNYDLSSIQVGQRVSVKSNNVCFSDGTRLDLSGSKVWNRQAPDAENAISLTKLSLKFDNLLRTATDLHEGENLGLGLPLFFSKNPSYQQLPPNGISPLISVGVIKIQELLSLYRCRNPRFILDLVQNLIGVGHGLTPSGDDFVGGLLFMVYHLSNIYPTHKWWNKADTSKLLNYSRSMTSQISHALLTDLAGGQRHESLHDLADDVLSRESRFDSERHVRRITQIGHSSGWDMLTGMLVGLFLMTNEITEWKP
;
A
#
# COMPACT_ATOMS: atom_id res chain seq x y z
N MET A 1 -17.76 -53.76 59.86
CA MET A 1 -18.21 -53.78 58.50
C MET A 1 -18.69 -52.36 58.16
N GLU A 2 -17.78 -51.50 57.80
CA GLU A 2 -18.12 -50.12 57.45
C GLU A 2 -17.65 -49.84 56.01
N LEU A 3 -18.62 -49.52 55.16
CA LEU A 3 -18.43 -49.14 53.78
C LEU A 3 -17.97 -47.67 53.71
N THR A 4 -16.73 -47.51 53.30
CA THR A 4 -16.14 -46.18 53.04
C THR A 4 -16.64 -45.63 51.71
N ALA A 5 -17.23 -44.41 51.70
CA ALA A 5 -17.74 -43.69 50.56
C ALA A 5 -16.65 -43.22 49.65
N ILE A 6 -16.86 -43.29 48.32
CA ILE A 6 -16.00 -42.77 47.24
C ILE A 6 -16.20 -41.27 47.15
N PRO A 7 -15.15 -40.43 47.07
CA PRO A 7 -15.33 -38.99 46.94
C PRO A 7 -15.76 -38.58 45.53
N HIS A 8 -16.70 -37.63 45.50
CA HIS A 8 -17.22 -36.99 44.30
C HIS A 8 -16.13 -36.46 43.39
N GLN A 9 -16.16 -36.86 42.15
CA GLN A 9 -15.41 -36.24 41.06
C GLN A 9 -15.76 -34.76 40.92
N CYS A 10 -14.78 -33.89 41.22
CA CYS A 10 -14.85 -32.47 40.93
C CYS A 10 -14.81 -32.29 39.41
N LYS A 11 -15.95 -32.05 38.80
CA LYS A 11 -16.07 -31.61 37.37
C LYS A 11 -15.51 -30.18 37.29
N ILE A 12 -14.23 -30.07 36.96
CA ILE A 12 -13.69 -28.77 36.49
C ILE A 12 -14.41 -28.43 35.19
N ARG A 13 -15.42 -27.58 35.27
CA ARG A 13 -15.94 -26.86 34.09
C ARG A 13 -14.82 -25.95 33.61
N MET A 14 -14.08 -26.36 32.58
CA MET A 14 -13.33 -25.41 31.80
C MET A 14 -14.34 -24.42 31.20
N ASN A 15 -14.35 -23.21 31.70
CA ASN A 15 -15.02 -22.10 31.03
C ASN A 15 -14.26 -21.88 29.72
N LEU A 16 -14.74 -22.49 28.64
CA LEU A 16 -14.36 -22.09 27.28
C LEU A 16 -14.75 -20.61 27.14
N PRO A 17 -13.85 -19.75 26.71
CA PRO A 17 -14.18 -18.36 26.50
C PRO A 17 -15.40 -18.26 25.56
N SER A 18 -16.32 -17.39 25.92
CA SER A 18 -17.52 -17.16 25.12
C SER A 18 -17.10 -16.86 23.68
N LYS A 19 -17.60 -17.65 22.72
CA LYS A 19 -17.32 -17.47 21.31
C LYS A 19 -17.65 -16.04 20.91
N THR A 20 -16.63 -15.23 20.66
CA THR A 20 -16.84 -13.85 20.22
C THR A 20 -17.18 -13.88 18.74
N TYR A 21 -18.40 -13.46 18.39
CA TYR A 21 -18.85 -13.31 17.00
C TYR A 21 -18.78 -11.84 16.62
N SER A 22 -18.12 -11.54 15.53
CA SER A 22 -18.15 -10.21 14.92
C SER A 22 -18.31 -10.34 13.41
N LYS A 23 -18.71 -9.25 12.73
CA LYS A 23 -18.94 -9.25 11.30
C LYS A 23 -17.76 -8.68 10.54
N VAL A 24 -17.51 -9.27 9.38
CA VAL A 24 -16.74 -8.65 8.30
C VAL A 24 -17.70 -7.78 7.49
N THR A 25 -17.38 -6.51 7.33
CA THR A 25 -18.23 -5.53 6.64
C THR A 25 -17.88 -5.40 5.17
N MET A 26 -16.60 -5.56 4.84
CA MET A 26 -16.06 -5.41 3.48
C MET A 26 -14.89 -6.37 3.26
N ILE A 27 -14.77 -6.89 2.05
CA ILE A 27 -13.70 -7.80 1.63
C ILE A 27 -13.12 -7.29 0.32
N GLY A 28 -11.81 -7.09 0.24
CA GLY A 28 -11.12 -6.75 -1.01
C GLY A 28 -11.15 -7.92 -2.00
N SER A 29 -11.05 -7.63 -3.29
CA SER A 29 -11.19 -8.61 -4.37
C SER A 29 -10.28 -9.83 -4.20
N LYS A 30 -8.99 -9.64 -3.97
CA LYS A 30 -8.04 -10.75 -3.74
C LYS A 30 -8.33 -11.52 -2.45
N ALA A 31 -8.69 -10.81 -1.37
CA ALA A 31 -9.09 -11.47 -0.14
C ALA A 31 -10.36 -12.30 -0.33
N SER A 32 -11.29 -11.85 -1.16
CA SER A 32 -12.52 -12.58 -1.49
C SER A 32 -12.21 -13.91 -2.16
N ASP A 33 -11.26 -13.96 -3.09
CA ASP A 33 -10.87 -15.19 -3.78
C ASP A 33 -10.37 -16.25 -2.78
N TYR A 34 -9.53 -15.84 -1.82
CA TYR A 34 -9.03 -16.73 -0.75
C TYR A 34 -10.12 -17.14 0.24
N LEU A 35 -10.89 -16.18 0.74
CA LEU A 35 -11.89 -16.41 1.78
C LEU A 35 -13.13 -17.17 1.28
N SER A 36 -13.35 -17.23 -0.03
CA SER A 36 -14.36 -18.08 -0.66
C SER A 36 -13.96 -19.56 -0.73
N SER A 37 -12.66 -19.87 -0.58
CA SER A 37 -12.15 -21.22 -0.62
C SER A 37 -12.38 -21.95 0.71
N GLN A 38 -13.01 -23.12 0.69
CA GLN A 38 -13.15 -23.98 1.86
C GLN A 38 -11.81 -24.56 2.37
N PHE A 39 -10.76 -24.48 1.55
CA PHE A 39 -9.43 -24.97 1.86
C PHE A 39 -8.48 -23.87 2.36
N PHE A 40 -9.00 -22.65 2.56
CA PHE A 40 -8.20 -21.57 3.07
C PHE A 40 -7.63 -21.90 4.45
N SER A 41 -6.33 -21.77 4.59
CA SER A 41 -5.63 -21.82 5.85
C SER A 41 -4.38 -20.93 5.79
N GLY A 42 -3.98 -20.41 6.96
CA GLY A 42 -2.82 -19.55 7.09
C GLY A 42 -2.46 -19.35 8.57
N GLU A 43 -1.49 -18.47 8.80
CA GLU A 43 -1.00 -18.12 10.12
C GLU A 43 -0.84 -16.61 10.24
N VAL A 44 -1.17 -16.06 11.40
CA VAL A 44 -0.95 -14.65 11.73
C VAL A 44 0.54 -14.40 11.84
N ALA A 45 1.11 -13.68 10.89
CA ALA A 45 2.52 -13.33 10.86
C ALA A 45 2.82 -12.02 11.63
N ILE A 46 1.85 -11.08 11.60
CA ILE A 46 1.95 -9.80 12.29
C ILE A 46 0.60 -9.47 12.90
N ALA A 47 0.61 -8.98 14.14
CA ALA A 47 -0.58 -8.57 14.86
C ALA A 47 -0.41 -7.14 15.39
N GLY A 48 -1.43 -6.31 15.18
CA GLY A 48 -1.52 -4.96 15.68
C GLY A 48 -2.97 -4.51 15.84
N PRO A 49 -3.22 -3.43 16.57
CA PRO A 49 -4.57 -3.02 16.92
C PRO A 49 -5.40 -2.54 15.71
N ARG A 50 -4.76 -2.13 14.63
CA ARG A 50 -5.43 -1.65 13.41
C ARG A 50 -5.45 -2.67 12.30
N ALA A 51 -4.50 -3.60 12.28
CA ALA A 51 -4.39 -4.63 11.24
C ALA A 51 -3.63 -5.85 11.72
N VAL A 52 -4.00 -7.01 11.21
CA VAL A 52 -3.28 -8.29 11.34
C VAL A 52 -2.96 -8.79 9.93
N TYR A 53 -1.72 -9.27 9.73
CA TYR A 53 -1.32 -9.86 8.45
C TYR A 53 -1.24 -11.37 8.61
N ILE A 54 -1.88 -12.06 7.68
CA ILE A 54 -1.99 -13.53 7.63
C ILE A 54 -1.21 -14.00 6.40
N ILE A 55 -0.23 -14.88 6.61
CA ILE A 55 0.43 -15.59 5.51
C ILE A 55 -0.36 -16.87 5.26
N THR A 56 -0.82 -17.05 4.03
CA THR A 56 -1.53 -18.27 3.60
C THR A 56 -0.55 -19.43 3.43
N ASN A 57 -1.04 -20.66 3.42
CA ASN A 57 -0.19 -21.84 3.18
C ASN A 57 0.51 -21.80 1.81
N ASP A 58 -0.08 -21.11 0.84
CA ASP A 58 0.49 -20.92 -0.50
C ASP A 58 1.52 -19.76 -0.54
N GLY A 59 1.76 -19.12 0.61
CA GLY A 59 2.70 -18.03 0.74
C GLY A 59 2.15 -16.67 0.29
N ASP A 60 0.84 -16.52 0.10
CA ASP A 60 0.24 -15.21 -0.19
C ASP A 60 -0.16 -14.47 1.11
N ILE A 61 -0.57 -13.23 1.00
CA ILE A 61 -0.81 -12.35 2.15
C ILE A 61 -2.26 -11.88 2.15
N LEU A 62 -2.92 -11.97 3.30
CA LEU A 62 -4.18 -11.29 3.61
C LEU A 62 -4.00 -10.33 4.78
N ALA A 63 -4.86 -9.33 4.87
CA ALA A 63 -4.89 -8.38 5.98
C ALA A 63 -6.28 -8.28 6.59
N GLY A 64 -6.42 -8.69 7.84
CA GLY A 64 -7.60 -8.35 8.65
C GLY A 64 -7.42 -6.94 9.19
N CYS A 65 -8.31 -6.01 8.87
CA CYS A 65 -8.20 -4.61 9.25
C CYS A 65 -9.42 -4.16 10.06
N SER A 66 -9.22 -3.20 10.96
CA SER A 66 -10.33 -2.54 11.66
C SER A 66 -11.25 -1.84 10.66
N ALA A 67 -12.55 -1.77 10.95
CA ALA A 67 -13.58 -1.25 10.03
C ALA A 67 -13.38 0.23 9.64
N ASN A 68 -12.61 1.00 10.42
CA ASN A 68 -12.26 2.38 10.14
C ASN A 68 -11.04 2.54 9.21
N GLN A 69 -10.41 1.44 8.80
CA GLN A 69 -9.32 1.46 7.83
C GLN A 69 -9.87 1.50 6.41
N GLN A 70 -9.04 1.98 5.48
CA GLN A 70 -9.40 1.99 4.06
C GLN A 70 -9.31 0.57 3.48
N PRO A 71 -10.28 0.17 2.63
CA PRO A 71 -10.20 -1.11 1.95
C PRO A 71 -9.05 -1.14 0.93
N HIS A 72 -8.50 -2.33 0.74
CA HIS A 72 -7.55 -2.64 -0.32
C HIS A 72 -7.73 -4.11 -0.78
N PRO A 73 -7.20 -4.54 -1.93
CA PRO A 73 -7.52 -5.84 -2.52
C PRO A 73 -7.33 -7.04 -1.59
N ARG A 74 -6.33 -7.00 -0.71
CA ARG A 74 -5.98 -8.10 0.21
C ARG A 74 -6.64 -7.99 1.59
N SER A 75 -7.48 -6.97 1.83
CA SER A 75 -8.06 -6.73 3.15
C SER A 75 -9.44 -7.34 3.34
N PHE A 76 -9.75 -7.68 4.59
CA PHE A 76 -11.13 -7.76 5.08
C PHE A 76 -11.28 -6.82 6.28
N LEU A 77 -12.38 -6.07 6.30
CA LEU A 77 -12.64 -5.07 7.33
C LEU A 77 -13.63 -5.62 8.36
N THR A 78 -13.30 -5.47 9.64
CA THR A 78 -14.14 -5.97 10.75
C THR A 78 -14.25 -4.97 11.89
N ASN A 79 -15.38 -5.02 12.59
CA ASN A 79 -15.59 -4.30 13.85
C ASN A 79 -15.01 -5.04 15.07
N TYR A 80 -14.38 -6.19 14.85
CA TYR A 80 -13.71 -6.93 15.91
C TYR A 80 -12.46 -6.17 16.40
N ASP A 81 -12.23 -6.20 17.72
CA ASP A 81 -11.00 -5.64 18.30
C ASP A 81 -9.81 -6.57 18.00
N LEU A 82 -9.01 -6.18 17.01
CA LEU A 82 -7.86 -6.95 16.53
C LEU A 82 -6.71 -7.02 17.54
N SER A 83 -6.72 -6.20 18.61
CA SER A 83 -5.67 -6.21 19.64
C SER A 83 -5.57 -7.53 20.41
N SER A 84 -6.63 -8.34 20.38
CA SER A 84 -6.67 -9.66 21.00
C SER A 84 -6.04 -10.77 20.13
N ILE A 85 -5.83 -10.52 18.85
CA ILE A 85 -5.20 -11.47 17.91
C ILE A 85 -3.68 -11.48 18.14
N GLN A 86 -3.10 -12.67 18.14
CA GLN A 86 -1.67 -12.88 18.41
C GLN A 86 -0.96 -13.51 17.22
N VAL A 87 0.32 -13.19 17.07
CA VAL A 87 1.21 -13.84 16.10
C VAL A 87 1.27 -15.33 16.36
N GLY A 88 1.32 -16.14 15.30
CA GLY A 88 1.33 -17.59 15.35
C GLY A 88 -0.05 -18.25 15.44
N GLN A 89 -1.14 -17.48 15.59
CA GLN A 89 -2.48 -18.04 15.52
C GLN A 89 -2.78 -18.59 14.13
N ARG A 90 -3.27 -19.84 14.07
CA ARG A 90 -3.75 -20.42 12.83
C ARG A 90 -5.10 -19.81 12.44
N VAL A 91 -5.26 -19.60 11.15
CA VAL A 91 -6.47 -19.01 10.56
C VAL A 91 -7.02 -19.98 9.50
N SER A 92 -8.33 -20.18 9.47
CA SER A 92 -9.02 -20.99 8.46
C SER A 92 -10.38 -20.43 8.16
N VAL A 93 -10.96 -20.78 7.02
CA VAL A 93 -12.36 -20.48 6.71
C VAL A 93 -13.21 -21.74 6.96
N LYS A 94 -14.29 -21.60 7.76
CA LYS A 94 -15.26 -22.65 8.02
C LYS A 94 -16.66 -22.06 8.11
N SER A 95 -17.61 -22.67 7.40
CA SER A 95 -19.03 -22.27 7.44
C SER A 95 -19.22 -20.75 7.31
N ASN A 96 -18.57 -20.17 6.31
CA ASN A 96 -18.61 -18.73 6.03
C ASN A 96 -18.07 -17.83 7.16
N ASN A 97 -17.12 -18.33 7.96
CA ASN A 97 -16.42 -17.57 9.00
C ASN A 97 -14.93 -17.67 8.84
N VAL A 98 -14.22 -16.57 9.07
CA VAL A 98 -12.78 -16.59 9.36
C VAL A 98 -12.62 -17.03 10.82
N CYS A 99 -11.96 -18.16 11.03
CA CYS A 99 -11.79 -18.79 12.33
C CYS A 99 -10.32 -18.75 12.75
N PHE A 100 -10.05 -18.16 13.91
CA PHE A 100 -8.74 -18.19 14.54
C PHE A 100 -8.65 -19.35 15.55
N SER A 101 -7.44 -19.80 15.82
CA SER A 101 -7.17 -20.96 16.69
C SER A 101 -7.56 -20.74 18.16
N ASP A 102 -7.73 -19.51 18.62
CA ASP A 102 -8.22 -19.16 19.96
C ASP A 102 -9.77 -19.29 20.09
N GLY A 103 -10.46 -19.57 18.99
CA GLY A 103 -11.91 -19.68 18.94
C GLY A 103 -12.64 -18.44 18.42
N THR A 104 -11.94 -17.35 18.16
CA THR A 104 -12.48 -16.13 17.53
C THR A 104 -13.04 -16.46 16.16
N ARG A 105 -14.20 -15.91 15.82
CA ARG A 105 -14.90 -16.11 14.55
C ARG A 105 -15.41 -14.79 14.00
N LEU A 106 -15.07 -14.53 12.75
CA LEU A 106 -15.54 -13.36 12.01
C LEU A 106 -16.44 -13.81 10.86
N ASP A 107 -17.72 -13.43 10.95
CA ASP A 107 -18.76 -13.81 9.99
C ASP A 107 -18.59 -13.03 8.68
N LEU A 108 -18.49 -13.74 7.56
CA LEU A 108 -18.37 -13.20 6.21
C LEU A 108 -19.74 -12.92 5.57
N SER A 109 -20.87 -13.32 6.23
CA SER A 109 -22.21 -13.20 5.66
C SER A 109 -22.59 -11.74 5.44
N GLY A 110 -22.98 -11.41 4.21
CA GLY A 110 -23.41 -10.06 3.84
C GLY A 110 -22.29 -9.03 3.73
N SER A 111 -21.02 -9.46 3.79
CA SER A 111 -19.90 -8.57 3.48
C SER A 111 -19.97 -8.10 2.03
N LYS A 112 -19.57 -6.84 1.79
CA LYS A 112 -19.49 -6.27 0.45
C LYS A 112 -18.09 -6.54 -0.13
N VAL A 113 -18.03 -6.95 -1.40
CA VAL A 113 -16.75 -7.08 -2.10
C VAL A 113 -16.34 -5.70 -2.62
N TRP A 114 -15.15 -5.27 -2.20
CA TRP A 114 -14.51 -4.04 -2.70
C TRP A 114 -13.60 -4.39 -3.86
N ASN A 115 -13.81 -3.72 -4.98
CA ASN A 115 -12.99 -3.82 -6.18
C ASN A 115 -12.93 -2.47 -6.87
N ARG A 116 -11.77 -2.09 -7.37
CA ARG A 116 -11.55 -0.87 -8.16
C ARG A 116 -10.87 -1.23 -9.46
N GLN A 117 -11.30 -0.61 -10.53
CA GLN A 117 -10.70 -0.74 -11.86
C GLN A 117 -9.91 0.53 -12.19
N ALA A 118 -8.98 0.43 -13.11
CA ALA A 118 -8.29 1.61 -13.63
C ALA A 118 -9.26 2.51 -14.40
N PRO A 119 -9.02 3.84 -14.40
CA PRO A 119 -9.83 4.78 -15.18
C PRO A 119 -9.78 4.47 -16.68
N ASP A 120 -10.89 4.73 -17.36
CA ASP A 120 -11.01 4.51 -18.81
C ASP A 120 -10.24 5.55 -19.61
N ALA A 121 -9.60 5.11 -20.70
CA ALA A 121 -8.86 5.97 -21.64
C ALA A 121 -9.73 7.03 -22.33
N GLU A 122 -11.06 6.80 -22.43
CA GLU A 122 -12.00 7.76 -23.03
C GLU A 122 -12.10 9.08 -22.24
N ASN A 123 -11.73 9.05 -20.96
CA ASN A 123 -11.76 10.21 -20.07
C ASN A 123 -10.41 10.93 -19.93
N ALA A 124 -9.47 10.70 -20.87
CA ALA A 124 -8.14 11.29 -20.80
C ALA A 124 -8.18 12.82 -20.63
N ILE A 125 -7.55 13.31 -19.58
CA ILE A 125 -7.34 14.75 -19.32
C ILE A 125 -6.30 15.29 -20.30
N SER A 126 -6.39 16.58 -20.65
CA SER A 126 -5.31 17.23 -21.41
C SER A 126 -4.07 17.40 -20.54
N LEU A 127 -2.88 17.32 -21.14
CA LEU A 127 -1.61 17.44 -20.42
C LEU A 127 -1.45 18.76 -19.67
N THR A 128 -1.95 19.86 -20.25
CA THR A 128 -1.95 21.17 -19.58
C THR A 128 -2.76 21.14 -18.28
N LYS A 129 -3.94 20.51 -18.30
CA LYS A 129 -4.76 20.37 -17.09
C LYS A 129 -4.10 19.41 -16.08
N LEU A 130 -3.48 18.34 -16.57
CA LEU A 130 -2.75 17.39 -15.72
C LEU A 130 -1.59 18.08 -15.00
N SER A 131 -0.80 18.91 -15.71
CA SER A 131 0.28 19.71 -15.10
C SER A 131 -0.26 20.67 -14.02
N LEU A 132 -1.38 21.33 -14.26
CA LEU A 132 -1.98 22.22 -13.24
C LEU A 132 -2.44 21.47 -12.00
N LYS A 133 -3.03 20.28 -12.16
CA LYS A 133 -3.42 19.44 -11.02
C LYS A 133 -2.19 18.89 -10.28
N PHE A 134 -1.14 18.52 -11.01
CA PHE A 134 0.14 18.13 -10.43
C PHE A 134 0.75 19.26 -9.58
N ASP A 135 0.84 20.47 -10.12
CA ASP A 135 1.40 21.62 -9.40
C ASP A 135 0.61 21.94 -8.12
N ASN A 136 -0.71 21.83 -8.18
CA ASN A 136 -1.60 22.02 -7.04
C ASN A 136 -1.36 20.91 -5.98
N LEU A 137 -1.32 19.64 -6.41
CA LEU A 137 -1.09 18.50 -5.52
C LEU A 137 0.29 18.59 -4.86
N LEU A 138 1.34 18.90 -5.63
CA LEU A 138 2.71 19.05 -5.14
C LEU A 138 2.81 20.15 -4.07
N ARG A 139 2.24 21.34 -4.36
CA ARG A 139 2.22 22.45 -3.41
C ARG A 139 1.50 22.01 -2.11
N THR A 140 0.31 21.45 -2.23
CA THR A 140 -0.47 21.00 -1.07
C THR A 140 0.26 19.92 -0.28
N ALA A 141 0.90 18.96 -0.94
CA ALA A 141 1.68 17.92 -0.27
C ALA A 141 2.91 18.52 0.45
N THR A 142 3.56 19.52 -0.14
CA THR A 142 4.69 20.21 0.49
C THR A 142 4.25 21.01 1.72
N ASP A 143 3.14 21.74 1.60
CA ASP A 143 2.61 22.59 2.68
C ASP A 143 2.07 21.78 3.87
N LEU A 144 1.53 20.59 3.61
CA LEU A 144 0.94 19.70 4.63
C LEU A 144 1.93 18.63 5.12
N HIS A 145 3.17 18.61 4.59
CA HIS A 145 4.11 17.55 4.93
C HIS A 145 4.44 17.53 6.42
N GLU A 146 4.35 16.35 7.01
CA GLU A 146 4.67 16.09 8.41
C GLU A 146 5.48 14.80 8.56
N GLY A 147 6.31 14.78 9.60
CA GLY A 147 7.02 13.58 10.03
C GLY A 147 8.27 13.26 9.21
N GLU A 148 8.90 12.16 9.60
CA GLU A 148 10.15 11.67 9.00
C GLU A 148 9.85 10.56 7.98
N ASN A 149 9.85 10.93 6.70
CA ASN A 149 9.55 10.07 5.56
C ASN A 149 10.13 10.68 4.27
N LEU A 150 9.95 10.03 3.11
CA LEU A 150 10.50 10.50 1.83
C LEU A 150 9.85 11.80 1.31
N GLY A 151 8.70 12.19 1.84
CA GLY A 151 8.06 13.48 1.57
C GLY A 151 8.91 14.67 1.96
N LEU A 152 9.87 14.52 2.90
CA LEU A 152 10.89 15.53 3.21
C LEU A 152 11.65 16.01 1.98
N GLY A 153 11.78 15.15 0.97
CA GLY A 153 12.47 15.48 -0.27
C GLY A 153 11.65 16.27 -1.29
N LEU A 154 10.33 16.44 -1.11
CA LEU A 154 9.45 17.09 -2.08
C LEU A 154 9.96 18.47 -2.55
N PRO A 155 10.37 19.41 -1.66
CA PRO A 155 10.93 20.69 -2.08
C PRO A 155 12.20 20.56 -2.92
N LEU A 156 13.02 19.52 -2.66
CA LEU A 156 14.26 19.25 -3.37
C LEU A 156 14.04 18.63 -4.74
N PHE A 157 13.09 17.68 -4.83
CA PHE A 157 12.83 16.89 -6.02
C PHE A 157 12.36 17.74 -7.19
N PHE A 158 11.55 18.74 -6.91
CA PHE A 158 10.89 19.57 -7.93
C PHE A 158 11.43 21.00 -8.01
N SER A 159 12.51 21.31 -7.28
CA SER A 159 13.19 22.60 -7.38
C SER A 159 13.81 22.82 -8.75
N LYS A 160 13.68 24.04 -9.27
CA LYS A 160 14.37 24.47 -10.50
C LYS A 160 15.89 24.60 -10.30
N ASN A 161 16.36 24.79 -9.05
CA ASN A 161 17.76 24.92 -8.67
C ASN A 161 18.11 23.94 -7.54
N PRO A 162 18.27 22.64 -7.82
CA PRO A 162 18.53 21.65 -6.79
C PRO A 162 19.86 21.81 -6.05
N SER A 163 20.80 22.59 -6.62
CA SER A 163 22.16 22.76 -6.07
C SER A 163 22.24 23.54 -4.74
N TYR A 164 21.16 24.23 -4.34
CA TYR A 164 21.16 25.10 -3.15
C TYR A 164 20.29 24.58 -1.99
N GLN A 165 19.57 23.52 -2.17
CA GLN A 165 18.72 22.98 -1.12
C GLN A 165 19.33 21.68 -0.60
N GLN A 166 19.73 21.69 0.66
CA GLN A 166 20.20 20.50 1.39
C GLN A 166 19.13 20.04 2.34
N LEU A 167 19.07 18.73 2.60
CA LEU A 167 18.28 18.21 3.70
C LEU A 167 18.71 18.89 5.01
N PRO A 168 17.80 19.11 5.96
CA PRO A 168 18.16 19.62 7.27
C PRO A 168 19.30 18.79 7.87
N PRO A 169 20.41 19.43 8.35
CA PRO A 169 21.63 18.70 8.72
C PRO A 169 21.52 17.85 9.97
N ASN A 170 20.43 17.96 10.74
CA ASN A 170 20.25 17.26 12.02
C ASN A 170 18.86 16.64 12.15
N GLY A 171 18.81 15.41 12.66
CA GLY A 171 17.56 14.78 13.11
C GLY A 171 16.84 13.91 12.09
N ILE A 172 17.43 13.65 10.91
CA ILE A 172 16.83 12.75 9.90
C ILE A 172 17.54 11.39 9.94
N SER A 173 16.75 10.32 9.90
CA SER A 173 17.29 8.96 9.78
C SER A 173 18.22 8.82 8.57
N PRO A 174 19.37 8.17 8.72
CA PRO A 174 20.28 7.91 7.60
C PRO A 174 19.61 7.21 6.41
N LEU A 175 18.64 6.33 6.68
CA LEU A 175 17.93 5.59 5.62
C LEU A 175 16.99 6.51 4.81
N ILE A 176 16.30 7.43 5.47
CA ILE A 176 15.49 8.45 4.76
C ILE A 176 16.38 9.35 3.94
N SER A 177 17.51 9.81 4.50
CA SER A 177 18.50 10.62 3.76
C SER A 177 19.01 9.90 2.52
N VAL A 178 19.36 8.61 2.64
CA VAL A 178 19.77 7.76 1.50
C VAL A 178 18.66 7.67 0.46
N GLY A 179 17.41 7.45 0.87
CA GLY A 179 16.26 7.41 -0.02
C GLY A 179 16.08 8.70 -0.80
N VAL A 180 16.12 9.86 -0.12
CA VAL A 180 16.00 11.18 -0.76
C VAL A 180 17.13 11.40 -1.78
N ILE A 181 18.40 11.09 -1.44
CA ILE A 181 19.52 11.20 -2.37
C ILE A 181 19.31 10.35 -3.62
N LYS A 182 18.89 9.11 -3.46
CA LYS A 182 18.61 8.19 -4.59
C LYS A 182 17.48 8.69 -5.49
N ILE A 183 16.45 9.30 -4.92
CA ILE A 183 15.35 9.91 -5.70
C ILE A 183 15.86 11.16 -6.45
N GLN A 184 16.69 11.99 -5.84
CA GLN A 184 17.30 13.12 -6.52
C GLN A 184 18.19 12.67 -7.70
N GLU A 185 18.94 11.61 -7.53
CA GLU A 185 19.76 11.00 -8.59
C GLU A 185 18.87 10.49 -9.74
N LEU A 186 17.79 9.78 -9.44
CA LEU A 186 16.79 9.33 -10.41
C LEU A 186 16.26 10.50 -11.25
N LEU A 187 15.82 11.56 -10.60
CA LEU A 187 15.27 12.74 -11.27
C LEU A 187 16.33 13.52 -12.08
N SER A 188 17.56 13.54 -11.60
CA SER A 188 18.68 14.18 -12.31
C SER A 188 19.02 13.44 -13.60
N LEU A 189 19.11 12.12 -13.57
CA LEU A 189 19.36 11.30 -14.77
C LEU A 189 18.19 11.36 -15.76
N TYR A 190 16.96 11.41 -15.27
CA TYR A 190 15.80 11.61 -16.11
C TYR A 190 15.87 12.95 -16.87
N ARG A 191 16.17 14.06 -16.17
CA ARG A 191 16.35 15.40 -16.78
C ARG A 191 17.49 15.44 -17.81
N CYS A 192 18.55 14.65 -17.60
CA CYS A 192 19.65 14.48 -18.55
C CYS A 192 19.31 13.54 -19.73
N ARG A 193 18.05 13.10 -19.86
CA ARG A 193 17.57 12.18 -20.93
C ARG A 193 18.37 10.88 -21.02
N ASN A 194 18.80 10.33 -19.90
CA ASN A 194 19.50 9.04 -19.85
C ASN A 194 18.63 7.94 -19.21
N PRO A 195 17.62 7.39 -19.90
CA PRO A 195 16.69 6.43 -19.34
C PRO A 195 17.29 5.06 -19.04
N ARG A 196 18.52 4.78 -19.52
CA ARG A 196 19.14 3.43 -19.43
C ARG A 196 19.34 2.95 -18.00
N PHE A 197 19.50 3.89 -17.04
CA PHE A 197 19.79 3.59 -15.64
C PHE A 197 18.58 3.76 -14.72
N ILE A 198 17.41 4.12 -15.25
CA ILE A 198 16.21 4.38 -14.41
C ILE A 198 15.81 3.12 -13.64
N LEU A 199 15.82 1.96 -14.31
CA LEU A 199 15.48 0.70 -13.65
C LEU A 199 16.43 0.40 -12.48
N ASP A 200 17.74 0.56 -12.69
CA ASP A 200 18.75 0.28 -11.66
C ASP A 200 18.58 1.23 -10.46
N LEU A 201 18.28 2.51 -10.71
CA LEU A 201 18.04 3.49 -9.66
C LEU A 201 16.77 3.17 -8.86
N VAL A 202 15.70 2.77 -9.53
CA VAL A 202 14.47 2.35 -8.87
C VAL A 202 14.69 1.06 -8.07
N GLN A 203 15.47 0.10 -8.59
CA GLN A 203 15.87 -1.11 -7.87
C GLN A 203 16.67 -0.79 -6.60
N ASN A 204 17.55 0.22 -6.65
CA ASN A 204 18.34 0.64 -5.50
C ASN A 204 17.52 1.27 -4.35
N LEU A 205 16.25 1.59 -4.58
CA LEU A 205 15.33 2.06 -3.54
C LEU A 205 14.65 0.90 -2.80
N ILE A 206 14.57 -0.28 -3.40
CA ILE A 206 13.94 -1.46 -2.79
C ILE A 206 14.68 -1.84 -1.50
N GLY A 207 13.91 -2.04 -0.41
CA GLY A 207 14.43 -2.38 0.91
C GLY A 207 15.02 -1.19 1.69
N VAL A 208 15.00 0.02 1.15
CA VAL A 208 15.49 1.22 1.85
C VAL A 208 14.43 1.74 2.83
N GLY A 209 14.75 1.72 4.11
CA GLY A 209 13.86 2.17 5.19
C GLY A 209 13.65 1.13 6.27
N HIS A 210 12.88 1.50 7.29
CA HIS A 210 12.52 0.62 8.40
C HIS A 210 11.06 0.16 8.28
N GLY A 211 10.72 -0.87 9.07
CA GLY A 211 9.34 -1.33 9.24
C GLY A 211 8.94 -2.47 8.34
N LEU A 212 7.64 -2.76 8.32
CA LEU A 212 7.03 -3.86 7.57
C LEU A 212 7.12 -3.64 6.06
N THR A 213 6.86 -2.40 5.64
CA THR A 213 7.03 -1.87 4.30
C THR A 213 8.08 -0.78 4.37
N PRO A 214 9.34 -1.02 3.93
CA PRO A 214 10.36 0.01 3.87
C PRO A 214 9.90 1.21 3.03
N SER A 215 10.32 2.43 3.41
CA SER A 215 9.93 3.67 2.73
C SER A 215 10.23 3.66 1.22
N GLY A 216 11.35 3.04 0.83
CA GLY A 216 11.71 2.90 -0.58
C GLY A 216 10.74 1.99 -1.35
N ASP A 217 10.23 0.93 -0.73
CA ASP A 217 9.24 0.03 -1.34
C ASP A 217 7.90 0.75 -1.54
N ASP A 218 7.45 1.49 -0.53
CA ASP A 218 6.22 2.27 -0.61
C ASP A 218 6.33 3.39 -1.67
N PHE A 219 7.49 4.06 -1.75
CA PHE A 219 7.78 5.04 -2.81
C PHE A 219 7.73 4.40 -4.20
N VAL A 220 8.47 3.31 -4.41
CA VAL A 220 8.50 2.60 -5.70
C VAL A 220 7.12 2.08 -6.05
N GLY A 221 6.38 1.58 -5.07
CA GLY A 221 5.00 1.17 -5.24
C GLY A 221 4.09 2.31 -5.70
N GLY A 222 4.16 3.47 -5.06
CA GLY A 222 3.40 4.67 -5.44
C GLY A 222 3.73 5.15 -6.86
N LEU A 223 5.04 5.13 -7.21
CA LEU A 223 5.51 5.43 -8.56
C LEU A 223 4.90 4.48 -9.60
N LEU A 224 5.01 3.17 -9.38
CA LEU A 224 4.48 2.16 -10.31
C LEU A 224 2.97 2.20 -10.41
N PHE A 225 2.27 2.45 -9.30
CA PHE A 225 0.82 2.62 -9.29
C PHE A 225 0.39 3.76 -10.22
N MET A 226 1.03 4.92 -10.10
CA MET A 226 0.71 6.07 -10.96
C MET A 226 1.09 5.82 -12.42
N VAL A 227 2.25 5.20 -12.67
CA VAL A 227 2.68 4.79 -14.02
C VAL A 227 1.69 3.84 -14.67
N TYR A 228 1.17 2.87 -13.92
CA TYR A 228 0.14 1.95 -14.41
C TYR A 228 -1.11 2.69 -14.90
N HIS A 229 -1.66 3.60 -14.07
CA HIS A 229 -2.84 4.38 -14.41
C HIS A 229 -2.60 5.34 -15.60
N LEU A 230 -1.46 6.02 -15.61
CA LEU A 230 -1.07 6.91 -16.71
C LEU A 230 -0.85 6.16 -18.03
N SER A 231 -0.25 4.97 -17.98
CA SER A 231 -0.03 4.14 -19.19
C SER A 231 -1.33 3.63 -19.81
N ASN A 232 -2.38 3.44 -19.02
CA ASN A 232 -3.71 3.09 -19.53
C ASN A 232 -4.36 4.26 -20.27
N ILE A 233 -4.14 5.50 -19.82
CA ILE A 233 -4.71 6.73 -20.41
C ILE A 233 -3.85 7.25 -21.56
N TYR A 234 -2.53 7.12 -21.47
CA TYR A 234 -1.56 7.58 -22.47
C TYR A 234 -0.69 6.42 -22.99
N PRO A 235 -1.23 5.48 -23.75
CA PRO A 235 -0.54 4.24 -24.13
C PRO A 235 0.66 4.43 -25.07
N THR A 236 0.82 5.61 -25.65
CA THR A 236 1.95 5.96 -26.53
C THR A 236 3.23 6.31 -25.77
N HIS A 237 3.12 6.62 -24.47
CA HIS A 237 4.26 6.96 -23.64
C HIS A 237 4.87 5.70 -23.01
N LYS A 238 6.18 5.48 -23.22
CA LYS A 238 6.85 4.19 -22.95
C LYS A 238 8.15 4.31 -22.15
N TRP A 239 8.30 5.32 -21.30
CA TRP A 239 9.52 5.41 -20.48
C TRP A 239 9.66 4.24 -19.47
N TRP A 240 8.55 3.57 -19.17
CA TRP A 240 8.50 2.38 -18.32
C TRP A 240 7.59 1.31 -18.97
N ASN A 241 8.05 0.07 -19.01
CA ASN A 241 7.32 -1.01 -19.67
C ASN A 241 7.09 -2.22 -18.75
N LYS A 242 6.26 -3.17 -19.19
CA LYS A 242 5.95 -4.38 -18.41
C LYS A 242 7.18 -5.24 -18.12
N ALA A 243 8.20 -5.26 -18.99
CA ALA A 243 9.41 -6.03 -18.77
C ALA A 243 10.24 -5.43 -17.63
N ASP A 244 10.31 -4.09 -17.53
CA ASP A 244 10.98 -3.40 -16.44
C ASP A 244 10.27 -3.64 -15.12
N THR A 245 8.94 -3.58 -15.11
CA THR A 245 8.12 -3.95 -13.93
C THR A 245 8.41 -5.39 -13.49
N SER A 246 8.45 -6.34 -14.42
CA SER A 246 8.72 -7.76 -14.10
C SER A 246 10.12 -7.96 -13.53
N LYS A 247 11.14 -7.29 -14.09
CA LYS A 247 12.51 -7.33 -13.58
C LYS A 247 12.59 -6.78 -12.15
N LEU A 248 11.94 -5.62 -11.90
CA LEU A 248 11.90 -5.00 -10.59
C LEU A 248 11.21 -5.89 -9.55
N LEU A 249 10.05 -6.48 -9.89
CA LEU A 249 9.33 -7.38 -8.98
C LEU A 249 10.11 -8.67 -8.71
N ASN A 250 10.82 -9.21 -9.69
CA ASN A 250 11.69 -10.37 -9.47
C ASN A 250 12.86 -10.01 -8.52
N TYR A 251 13.46 -8.83 -8.70
CA TYR A 251 14.51 -8.32 -7.82
C TYR A 251 14.00 -8.13 -6.38
N SER A 252 12.82 -7.52 -6.22
CA SER A 252 12.26 -7.21 -4.90
C SER A 252 11.98 -8.44 -4.03
N ARG A 253 11.78 -9.64 -4.62
CA ARG A 253 11.55 -10.88 -3.87
C ARG A 253 12.66 -11.22 -2.87
N SER A 254 13.90 -10.89 -3.20
CA SER A 254 15.08 -11.16 -2.35
C SER A 254 15.53 -9.94 -1.54
N MET A 255 15.00 -8.75 -1.84
CA MET A 255 15.49 -7.49 -1.30
C MET A 255 14.57 -6.88 -0.24
N THR A 256 13.33 -7.39 -0.12
CA THR A 256 12.38 -6.90 0.88
C THR A 256 11.58 -8.03 1.52
N SER A 257 10.73 -7.70 2.49
CA SER A 257 9.86 -8.68 3.15
C SER A 257 8.81 -9.26 2.20
N GLN A 258 8.35 -10.48 2.48
CA GLN A 258 7.28 -11.13 1.71
C GLN A 258 6.01 -10.26 1.66
N ILE A 259 5.68 -9.59 2.77
CA ILE A 259 4.52 -8.69 2.85
C ILE A 259 4.73 -7.47 1.94
N SER A 260 5.89 -6.82 2.05
CA SER A 260 6.21 -5.65 1.23
C SER A 260 6.23 -6.00 -0.26
N HIS A 261 6.84 -7.14 -0.64
CA HIS A 261 6.84 -7.63 -2.02
C HIS A 261 5.41 -7.86 -2.56
N ALA A 262 4.52 -8.47 -1.76
CA ALA A 262 3.13 -8.70 -2.18
C ALA A 262 2.38 -7.37 -2.40
N LEU A 263 2.56 -6.40 -1.50
CA LEU A 263 1.94 -5.08 -1.62
C LEU A 263 2.54 -4.25 -2.77
N LEU A 264 3.84 -4.35 -3.02
CA LEU A 264 4.51 -3.74 -4.18
C LEU A 264 3.98 -4.34 -5.49
N THR A 265 3.75 -5.65 -5.52
CA THR A 265 3.16 -6.35 -6.69
C THR A 265 1.75 -5.84 -6.97
N ASP A 266 0.94 -5.59 -5.94
CA ASP A 266 -0.40 -5.01 -6.12
C ASP A 266 -0.33 -3.59 -6.68
N LEU A 267 0.54 -2.74 -6.13
CA LEU A 267 0.76 -1.37 -6.59
C LEU A 267 1.22 -1.33 -8.05
N ALA A 268 2.15 -2.21 -8.43
CA ALA A 268 2.61 -2.34 -9.82
C ALA A 268 1.49 -2.80 -10.79
N GLY A 269 0.49 -3.51 -10.28
CA GLY A 269 -0.74 -3.88 -10.99
C GLY A 269 -1.87 -2.83 -10.88
N GLY A 270 -1.57 -1.63 -10.39
CA GLY A 270 -2.55 -0.55 -10.24
C GLY A 270 -3.59 -0.79 -9.13
N GLN A 271 -3.26 -1.60 -8.12
CA GLN A 271 -4.18 -2.00 -7.06
C GLN A 271 -3.62 -1.61 -5.68
N ARG A 272 -4.41 -0.87 -4.90
CA ARG A 272 -4.04 -0.47 -3.53
C ARG A 272 -5.25 0.05 -2.74
N HIS A 273 -5.02 0.82 -1.68
CA HIS A 273 -6.05 1.46 -0.85
C HIS A 273 -6.94 2.41 -1.66
N GLU A 274 -8.18 2.52 -1.24
CA GLU A 274 -9.21 3.35 -1.89
C GLU A 274 -8.73 4.78 -2.18
N SER A 275 -8.02 5.42 -1.23
CA SER A 275 -7.56 6.81 -1.40
C SER A 275 -6.56 7.01 -2.53
N LEU A 276 -5.73 6.00 -2.86
CA LEU A 276 -4.82 6.08 -4.01
C LEU A 276 -5.61 6.04 -5.32
N HIS A 277 -6.64 5.19 -5.40
CA HIS A 277 -7.54 5.13 -6.55
C HIS A 277 -8.31 6.45 -6.71
N ASP A 278 -8.87 6.99 -5.63
CA ASP A 278 -9.59 8.26 -5.66
C ASP A 278 -8.67 9.40 -6.16
N LEU A 279 -7.40 9.45 -5.72
CA LEU A 279 -6.44 10.42 -6.25
C LEU A 279 -6.16 10.20 -7.74
N ALA A 280 -5.91 8.95 -8.17
CA ALA A 280 -5.64 8.64 -9.57
C ALA A 280 -6.84 9.00 -10.45
N ASP A 281 -8.06 8.62 -10.05
CA ASP A 281 -9.29 8.93 -10.77
C ASP A 281 -9.48 10.44 -10.89
N ASP A 282 -9.35 11.19 -9.79
CA ASP A 282 -9.60 12.65 -9.79
C ASP A 282 -8.50 13.42 -10.52
N VAL A 283 -7.21 13.06 -10.38
CA VAL A 283 -6.11 13.75 -11.04
C VAL A 283 -6.15 13.51 -12.55
N LEU A 284 -6.60 12.33 -12.99
CA LEU A 284 -6.66 11.94 -14.40
C LEU A 284 -8.00 12.27 -15.06
N SER A 285 -9.02 12.68 -14.31
CA SER A 285 -10.33 13.03 -14.84
C SER A 285 -10.33 14.39 -15.55
N ARG A 286 -11.26 14.58 -16.49
CA ARG A 286 -11.49 15.87 -17.18
C ARG A 286 -12.16 16.92 -16.30
N GLU A 287 -12.68 16.53 -15.15
CA GLU A 287 -13.37 17.43 -14.24
C GLU A 287 -12.45 18.53 -13.73
N SER A 288 -12.98 19.73 -13.60
CA SER A 288 -12.21 20.90 -13.15
C SER A 288 -12.03 20.95 -11.65
N ARG A 289 -12.92 20.29 -10.89
CA ARG A 289 -12.85 20.28 -9.42
C ARG A 289 -11.87 19.21 -8.97
N PHE A 290 -10.77 19.64 -8.36
CA PHE A 290 -9.74 18.79 -7.79
C PHE A 290 -9.39 19.27 -6.38
N ASP A 291 -9.69 18.44 -5.38
CA ASP A 291 -9.45 18.73 -3.98
C ASP A 291 -8.15 18.03 -3.51
N SER A 292 -7.03 18.68 -3.75
CA SER A 292 -5.70 18.16 -3.39
C SER A 292 -5.53 17.92 -1.89
N GLU A 293 -6.09 18.80 -1.05
CA GLU A 293 -5.96 18.68 0.40
C GLU A 293 -6.67 17.42 0.93
N ARG A 294 -7.89 17.15 0.46
CA ARG A 294 -8.61 15.92 0.79
C ARG A 294 -7.80 14.67 0.43
N HIS A 295 -7.19 14.66 -0.76
CA HIS A 295 -6.40 13.50 -1.22
C HIS A 295 -5.14 13.32 -0.39
N VAL A 296 -4.37 14.38 -0.16
CA VAL A 296 -3.16 14.33 0.68
C VAL A 296 -3.50 13.79 2.06
N ARG A 297 -4.51 14.39 2.74
CA ARG A 297 -4.90 13.97 4.11
C ARG A 297 -5.37 12.51 4.17
N ARG A 298 -6.11 12.03 3.16
CA ARG A 298 -6.58 10.63 3.15
C ARG A 298 -5.47 9.62 2.91
N ILE A 299 -4.55 9.90 2.00
CA ILE A 299 -3.43 9.00 1.70
C ILE A 299 -2.46 8.95 2.88
N THR A 300 -2.14 10.08 3.48
CA THR A 300 -1.17 10.16 4.59
C THR A 300 -1.65 9.52 5.89
N GLN A 301 -2.92 9.13 5.98
CA GLN A 301 -3.44 8.29 7.07
C GLN A 301 -3.06 6.79 6.94
N ILE A 302 -2.52 6.36 5.82
CA ILE A 302 -2.11 4.97 5.61
C ILE A 302 -0.79 4.71 6.35
N GLY A 303 -0.79 3.78 7.29
CA GLY A 303 0.38 3.43 8.09
C GLY A 303 0.89 4.58 8.96
N HIS A 304 2.18 4.61 9.19
CA HIS A 304 2.88 5.70 9.92
C HIS A 304 3.53 6.68 8.92
N SER A 305 4.34 6.15 7.99
CA SER A 305 5.03 6.89 6.92
C SER A 305 4.60 6.44 5.52
N SER A 306 4.06 5.23 5.38
CA SER A 306 3.76 4.57 4.10
C SER A 306 2.90 5.43 3.17
N GLY A 307 1.91 6.16 3.73
CA GLY A 307 1.06 7.07 2.95
C GLY A 307 1.86 8.21 2.32
N TRP A 308 2.78 8.82 3.06
CA TRP A 308 3.67 9.86 2.55
C TRP A 308 4.64 9.32 1.51
N ASP A 309 5.23 8.16 1.77
CA ASP A 309 6.20 7.54 0.86
C ASP A 309 5.53 7.15 -0.47
N MET A 310 4.33 6.55 -0.44
CA MET A 310 3.53 6.26 -1.63
C MET A 310 3.11 7.54 -2.38
N LEU A 311 2.62 8.57 -1.69
CA LEU A 311 2.24 9.85 -2.30
C LEU A 311 3.43 10.50 -3.01
N THR A 312 4.62 10.47 -2.39
CA THR A 312 5.86 10.96 -2.98
C THR A 312 6.19 10.21 -4.27
N GLY A 313 6.06 8.89 -4.25
CA GLY A 313 6.22 8.06 -5.45
C GLY A 313 5.21 8.39 -6.56
N MET A 314 3.94 8.58 -6.20
CA MET A 314 2.90 8.99 -7.15
C MET A 314 3.20 10.36 -7.78
N LEU A 315 3.67 11.33 -7.00
CA LEU A 315 4.09 12.65 -7.50
C LEU A 315 5.27 12.55 -8.46
N VAL A 316 6.27 11.72 -8.14
CA VAL A 316 7.38 11.47 -9.06
C VAL A 316 6.89 10.80 -10.34
N GLY A 317 6.02 9.80 -10.27
CA GLY A 317 5.40 9.16 -11.44
C GLY A 317 4.66 10.16 -12.34
N LEU A 318 3.84 11.05 -11.75
CA LEU A 318 3.16 12.13 -12.48
C LEU A 318 4.17 13.08 -13.15
N PHE A 319 5.20 13.50 -12.44
CA PHE A 319 6.24 14.39 -12.97
C PHE A 319 6.96 13.77 -14.17
N LEU A 320 7.41 12.53 -14.04
CA LEU A 320 8.12 11.83 -15.11
C LEU A 320 7.27 11.73 -16.38
N MET A 321 5.99 11.41 -16.24
CA MET A 321 5.06 11.29 -17.38
C MET A 321 4.70 12.66 -17.98
N THR A 322 4.41 13.67 -17.18
CA THR A 322 4.04 15.00 -17.71
C THR A 322 5.18 15.65 -18.46
N ASN A 323 6.42 15.49 -18.01
CA ASN A 323 7.58 16.08 -18.69
C ASN A 323 7.97 15.35 -19.98
N GLU A 324 7.81 14.02 -20.06
CA GLU A 324 8.02 13.28 -21.30
C GLU A 324 7.07 13.77 -22.40
N ILE A 325 5.82 14.02 -22.04
CA ILE A 325 4.75 14.38 -22.96
C ILE A 325 4.90 15.84 -23.46
N THR A 326 5.35 16.77 -22.61
CA THR A 326 5.47 18.19 -22.97
C THR A 326 6.71 18.53 -23.78
N GLU A 327 7.77 17.73 -23.64
CA GLU A 327 9.06 17.97 -24.29
C GLU A 327 9.24 17.18 -25.61
N TRP A 328 8.40 16.17 -25.86
CA TRP A 328 8.45 15.39 -27.09
C TRP A 328 7.61 16.08 -28.17
N LYS A 329 8.18 17.11 -28.81
CA LYS A 329 7.73 17.57 -30.12
C LYS A 329 8.56 16.81 -31.16
N PRO A 330 7.92 16.06 -32.10
CA PRO A 330 8.60 15.39 -33.19
C PRO A 330 9.37 16.37 -34.07
#